data_f90dd17adc11f444558d32e0f7e4cdc7
#
_entry.id   f90dd17adc11f444558d32e0f7e4cdc7
#
_cell.length_a   1.000
_cell.length_b   1.000
_cell.length_c   1.000
_cell.angle_alpha   90.00
_cell.angle_beta   90.00
_cell.angle_gamma   90.00
#
_symmetry.space_group_name_H-M   'P 1'
#
loop_
_entity.id
_entity.type
_entity.pdbx_description
1 polymer ?
#
loop_
_entity_poly.entity_id
_entity_poly.type
_entity_poly.pdbx_seq_one_letter_code
_entity_poly.pdbx_strand_id
1 'polypeptide(L)'
;MKLSIITLTLNKLDYTKKFIKSLFEYTKDFELIIVDNGSTDGTVEYLETLDNIKLIKNCENKGFSTGNNQGIAIAKGEYIGFLNNDILLYPNWFEECEKVFNEENAAFVSPRHVNPHYDITDENNYINYFKNFHYKHDYEKSFDECVFSCVITKKCVLDKIGNFDEKFYPAFFEDNDIKYRAIEAGYDVFVNNKACFFHFGSITSTSHAGNFEQNRTYYYTKHRFAEYLSISGGEKLELQRMTKQFKVFPLKNIYDMYLLTLKIKNRLRKLLGVK
;
A
#
# COMPACT_ATOMS: atom_id res chain seq x y z
N MET A 1 -18.34 -0.58 -15.19
CA MET A 1 -17.81 -0.37 -13.83
C MET A 1 -16.32 -0.32 -13.93
N LYS A 2 -15.74 0.80 -13.52
CA LYS A 2 -14.32 1.10 -13.71
C LYS A 2 -13.47 0.67 -12.53
N LEU A 3 -13.96 0.85 -11.30
CA LEU A 3 -13.21 0.67 -10.07
C LEU A 3 -13.90 -0.36 -9.15
N SER A 4 -13.15 -1.35 -8.67
CA SER A 4 -13.54 -2.21 -7.55
C SER A 4 -12.76 -1.75 -6.31
N ILE A 5 -13.44 -1.39 -5.25
CA ILE A 5 -12.85 -1.03 -3.97
C ILE A 5 -12.97 -2.21 -3.02
N ILE A 6 -11.85 -2.63 -2.48
CA ILE A 6 -11.76 -3.70 -1.49
C ILE A 6 -11.37 -3.09 -0.15
N THR A 7 -12.19 -3.33 0.85
CA THR A 7 -11.98 -2.82 2.22
C THR A 7 -12.10 -3.96 3.21
N LEU A 8 -11.13 -4.08 4.10
CA LEU A 8 -11.19 -5.02 5.21
C LEU A 8 -11.75 -4.33 6.46
N THR A 9 -12.60 -5.04 7.19
CA THR A 9 -13.11 -4.59 8.50
C THR A 9 -12.80 -5.63 9.58
N LEU A 10 -12.46 -5.14 10.76
CA LEU A 10 -12.34 -5.91 12.00
C LEU A 10 -12.70 -4.99 13.16
N ASN A 11 -13.97 -5.00 13.54
CA ASN A 11 -14.50 -4.04 14.51
C ASN A 11 -14.36 -2.57 14.05
N LYS A 12 -14.49 -1.61 15.00
CA LYS A 12 -14.32 -0.18 14.72
C LYS A 12 -15.42 0.41 13.84
N LEU A 13 -16.67 0.05 14.16
CA LEU A 13 -17.88 0.47 13.44
C LEU A 13 -17.92 1.97 13.12
N ASP A 14 -17.54 2.84 14.04
CA ASP A 14 -17.63 4.29 13.84
C ASP A 14 -16.69 4.77 12.73
N TYR A 15 -15.49 4.21 12.63
CA TYR A 15 -14.55 4.51 11.54
C TYR A 15 -15.07 3.97 10.21
N THR A 16 -15.58 2.75 10.20
CA THR A 16 -16.20 2.14 9.01
C THR A 16 -17.33 3.03 8.47
N LYS A 17 -18.19 3.58 9.35
CA LYS A 17 -19.24 4.52 8.94
C LYS A 17 -18.69 5.82 8.34
N LYS A 18 -17.65 6.41 8.94
CA LYS A 18 -16.99 7.61 8.43
C LYS A 18 -16.36 7.36 7.07
N PHE A 19 -15.64 6.25 6.91
CA PHE A 19 -15.06 5.83 5.65
C PHE A 19 -16.10 5.68 4.56
N ILE A 20 -17.15 4.89 4.79
CA ILE A 20 -18.23 4.66 3.82
C ILE A 20 -18.88 5.97 3.41
N LYS A 21 -19.16 6.87 4.36
CA LYS A 21 -19.70 8.20 4.06
C LYS A 21 -18.78 8.98 3.10
N SER A 22 -17.49 9.10 3.42
CA SER A 22 -16.53 9.83 2.57
C SER A 22 -16.34 9.16 1.20
N LEU A 23 -16.39 7.82 1.15
CA LEU A 23 -16.29 7.07 -0.10
C LEU A 23 -17.45 7.38 -1.05
N PHE A 24 -18.69 7.31 -0.57
CA PHE A 24 -19.86 7.59 -1.40
C PHE A 24 -19.99 9.09 -1.77
N GLU A 25 -19.40 9.99 -0.97
CA GLU A 25 -19.35 11.41 -1.27
C GLU A 25 -18.37 11.74 -2.41
N TYR A 26 -17.19 11.10 -2.44
CA TYR A 26 -16.09 11.49 -3.32
C TYR A 26 -15.72 10.46 -4.40
N THR A 27 -16.50 9.39 -4.57
CA THR A 27 -16.22 8.35 -5.56
C THR A 27 -17.47 8.00 -6.36
N LYS A 28 -17.32 7.84 -7.67
CA LYS A 28 -18.41 7.48 -8.60
C LYS A 28 -18.02 6.25 -9.41
N ASP A 29 -19.03 5.54 -9.97
CA ASP A 29 -18.87 4.38 -10.85
C ASP A 29 -17.94 3.29 -10.29
N PHE A 30 -18.20 2.87 -9.06
CA PHE A 30 -17.46 1.82 -8.38
C PHE A 30 -18.35 0.71 -7.82
N GLU A 31 -17.76 -0.43 -7.52
CA GLU A 31 -18.31 -1.44 -6.62
C GLU A 31 -17.51 -1.44 -5.31
N LEU A 32 -18.24 -1.60 -4.21
CA LEU A 32 -17.62 -1.75 -2.89
C LEU A 32 -17.72 -3.22 -2.45
N ILE A 33 -16.54 -3.80 -2.20
CA ILE A 33 -16.38 -5.15 -1.68
C ILE A 33 -15.81 -5.01 -0.28
N ILE A 34 -16.59 -5.39 0.72
CA ILE A 34 -16.15 -5.39 2.11
C ILE A 34 -15.92 -6.82 2.57
N VAL A 35 -14.76 -7.07 3.14
CA VAL A 35 -14.41 -8.35 3.75
C VAL A 35 -14.30 -8.12 5.26
N ASP A 36 -15.30 -8.60 5.98
CA ASP A 36 -15.30 -8.55 7.43
C ASP A 36 -14.53 -9.75 8.00
N ASN A 37 -13.54 -9.47 8.82
CA ASN A 37 -12.64 -10.44 9.41
C ASN A 37 -13.08 -10.89 10.81
N GLY A 38 -14.39 -11.02 11.04
CA GLY A 38 -14.95 -11.52 12.28
C GLY A 38 -15.22 -10.42 13.30
N SER A 39 -15.84 -9.31 12.87
CA SER A 39 -16.25 -8.23 13.78
C SER A 39 -17.37 -8.69 14.74
N THR A 40 -17.34 -8.10 15.94
CA THR A 40 -18.29 -8.41 17.04
C THR A 40 -18.89 -7.16 17.70
N ASP A 41 -18.69 -5.98 17.10
CA ASP A 41 -19.08 -4.68 17.65
C ASP A 41 -20.30 -4.03 16.96
N GLY A 42 -21.05 -4.82 16.16
CA GLY A 42 -22.18 -4.32 15.37
C GLY A 42 -21.77 -3.88 13.95
N THR A 43 -20.50 -4.06 13.55
CA THR A 43 -20.04 -3.72 12.19
C THR A 43 -20.77 -4.55 11.14
N VAL A 44 -20.90 -5.87 11.33
CA VAL A 44 -21.56 -6.75 10.36
C VAL A 44 -23.02 -6.37 10.20
N GLU A 45 -23.75 -6.17 11.29
CA GLU A 45 -25.15 -5.78 11.29
C GLU A 45 -25.38 -4.46 10.53
N TYR A 46 -24.48 -3.49 10.75
CA TYR A 46 -24.52 -2.24 9.97
C TYR A 46 -24.27 -2.47 8.48
N LEU A 47 -23.25 -3.25 8.12
CA LEU A 47 -22.92 -3.52 6.73
C LEU A 47 -24.05 -4.25 6.00
N GLU A 48 -24.78 -5.14 6.67
CA GLU A 48 -25.94 -5.84 6.12
C GLU A 48 -27.14 -4.90 5.83
N THR A 49 -27.15 -3.69 6.38
CA THR A 49 -28.18 -2.67 6.04
C THR A 49 -27.88 -1.91 4.74
N LEU A 50 -26.74 -2.14 4.12
CA LEU A 50 -26.30 -1.41 2.93
C LEU A 50 -26.58 -2.20 1.65
N ASP A 51 -27.44 -1.69 0.78
CA ASP A 51 -27.90 -2.39 -0.44
C ASP A 51 -26.83 -2.48 -1.56
N ASN A 52 -25.85 -1.58 -1.56
CA ASN A 52 -24.93 -1.40 -2.68
C ASN A 52 -23.51 -1.90 -2.40
N ILE A 53 -23.36 -2.91 -1.55
CA ILE A 53 -22.07 -3.51 -1.24
C ILE A 53 -22.07 -5.01 -1.50
N LYS A 54 -20.88 -5.57 -1.70
CA LYS A 54 -20.65 -7.01 -1.65
C LYS A 54 -19.95 -7.33 -0.34
N LEU A 55 -20.60 -8.05 0.55
CA LEU A 55 -20.10 -8.40 1.87
C LEU A 55 -19.63 -9.86 1.91
N ILE A 56 -18.34 -10.06 2.25
CA ILE A 56 -17.77 -11.35 2.61
C ILE A 56 -17.59 -11.37 4.12
N LYS A 57 -18.12 -12.39 4.80
CA LYS A 57 -18.04 -12.54 6.26
C LYS A 57 -17.15 -13.71 6.61
N ASN A 58 -16.03 -13.46 7.26
CA ASN A 58 -15.16 -14.46 7.85
C ASN A 58 -15.55 -14.70 9.30
N CYS A 59 -15.53 -15.96 9.75
CA CYS A 59 -15.82 -16.29 11.15
C CYS A 59 -14.68 -15.89 12.11
N GLU A 60 -13.48 -15.59 11.55
CA GLU A 60 -12.28 -15.23 12.29
C GLU A 60 -11.39 -14.32 11.45
N ASN A 61 -10.43 -13.65 12.06
CA ASN A 61 -9.48 -12.81 11.34
C ASN A 61 -8.56 -13.64 10.43
N LYS A 62 -8.74 -13.52 9.11
CA LYS A 62 -7.91 -14.17 8.08
C LYS A 62 -6.67 -13.37 7.71
N GLY A 63 -6.47 -12.19 8.30
CA GLY A 63 -5.37 -11.29 8.00
C GLY A 63 -5.60 -10.43 6.76
N PHE A 64 -4.66 -9.53 6.53
CA PHE A 64 -4.73 -8.53 5.46
C PHE A 64 -4.65 -9.17 4.07
N SER A 65 -3.66 -10.03 3.85
CA SER A 65 -3.42 -10.68 2.54
C SER A 65 -4.60 -11.53 2.10
N THR A 66 -5.06 -12.47 2.93
CA THR A 66 -6.16 -13.38 2.59
C THR A 66 -7.47 -12.60 2.38
N GLY A 67 -7.76 -11.64 3.26
CA GLY A 67 -8.97 -10.82 3.10
C GLY A 67 -8.99 -10.04 1.78
N ASN A 68 -7.88 -9.38 1.42
CA ASN A 68 -7.80 -8.70 0.14
C ASN A 68 -7.88 -9.66 -1.04
N ASN A 69 -7.27 -10.84 -0.97
CA ASN A 69 -7.35 -11.86 -2.01
C ASN A 69 -8.79 -12.36 -2.21
N GLN A 70 -9.57 -12.51 -1.14
CA GLN A 70 -11.01 -12.83 -1.24
C GLN A 70 -11.76 -11.72 -2.02
N GLY A 71 -11.45 -10.45 -1.74
CA GLY A 71 -12.02 -9.31 -2.48
C GLY A 71 -11.60 -9.30 -3.95
N ILE A 72 -10.31 -9.51 -4.25
CA ILE A 72 -9.79 -9.57 -5.62
C ILE A 72 -10.51 -10.64 -6.45
N ALA A 73 -10.80 -11.79 -5.85
CA ALA A 73 -11.42 -12.93 -6.53
C ALA A 73 -12.82 -12.60 -7.11
N ILE A 74 -13.55 -11.66 -6.52
CA ILE A 74 -14.89 -11.25 -6.95
C ILE A 74 -14.96 -9.86 -7.58
N ALA A 75 -13.82 -9.16 -7.64
CA ALA A 75 -13.71 -7.83 -8.21
C ALA A 75 -13.85 -7.85 -9.74
N LYS A 76 -14.65 -6.92 -10.30
CA LYS A 76 -14.97 -6.82 -11.72
C LYS A 76 -14.40 -5.57 -12.40
N GLY A 77 -13.91 -4.60 -11.62
CA GLY A 77 -13.35 -3.35 -12.13
C GLY A 77 -12.04 -3.55 -12.88
N GLU A 78 -11.75 -2.65 -13.79
CA GLU A 78 -10.44 -2.54 -14.45
C GLU A 78 -9.36 -2.15 -13.44
N TYR A 79 -9.74 -1.25 -12.52
CA TYR A 79 -8.92 -0.82 -11.41
C TYR A 79 -9.37 -1.49 -10.11
N ILE A 80 -8.40 -1.81 -9.27
CA ILE A 80 -8.62 -2.34 -7.92
C ILE A 80 -8.05 -1.32 -6.94
N GLY A 81 -8.89 -0.83 -6.03
CA GLY A 81 -8.49 0.00 -4.90
C GLY A 81 -8.45 -0.83 -3.62
N PHE A 82 -7.33 -0.80 -2.91
CA PHE A 82 -7.23 -1.34 -1.55
C PHE A 82 -7.31 -0.16 -0.60
N LEU A 83 -8.38 -0.08 0.19
CA LEU A 83 -8.69 1.05 1.06
C LEU A 83 -8.98 0.54 2.47
N ASN A 84 -8.29 1.10 3.47
CA ASN A 84 -8.59 0.80 4.87
C ASN A 84 -9.94 1.40 5.28
N ASN A 85 -10.59 0.80 6.27
CA ASN A 85 -11.86 1.27 6.82
C ASN A 85 -11.71 2.44 7.81
N ASP A 86 -10.50 2.94 8.05
CA ASP A 86 -10.14 4.03 8.95
C ASP A 86 -9.48 5.21 8.23
N ILE A 87 -9.97 5.50 7.02
CA ILE A 87 -9.52 6.65 6.21
C ILE A 87 -10.67 7.57 5.82
N LEU A 88 -10.34 8.81 5.47
CA LEU A 88 -11.23 9.75 4.78
C LEU A 88 -10.61 10.13 3.45
N LEU A 89 -11.43 10.13 2.40
CA LEU A 89 -10.99 10.40 1.03
C LEU A 89 -11.08 11.89 0.68
N TYR A 90 -10.29 12.31 -0.29
CA TYR A 90 -10.28 13.64 -0.87
C TYR A 90 -11.15 13.70 -2.14
N PRO A 91 -11.79 14.84 -2.46
CA PRO A 91 -12.49 14.98 -3.74
C PRO A 91 -11.59 14.66 -4.95
N ASN A 92 -12.11 13.92 -5.92
CA ASN A 92 -11.41 13.49 -7.15
C ASN A 92 -10.15 12.64 -6.91
N TRP A 93 -10.03 11.97 -5.76
CA TRP A 93 -8.85 11.18 -5.41
C TRP A 93 -8.54 10.08 -6.43
N PHE A 94 -9.57 9.42 -6.95
CA PHE A 94 -9.42 8.35 -7.94
C PHE A 94 -9.02 8.89 -9.30
N GLU A 95 -9.70 9.94 -9.77
CA GLU A 95 -9.45 10.57 -11.06
C GLU A 95 -8.03 11.15 -11.16
N GLU A 96 -7.52 11.72 -10.07
CA GLU A 96 -6.15 12.19 -10.02
C GLU A 96 -5.14 11.03 -10.07
N CYS A 97 -5.38 9.95 -9.31
CA CYS A 97 -4.53 8.77 -9.39
C CYS A 97 -4.59 8.08 -10.76
N GLU A 98 -5.75 8.07 -11.42
CA GLU A 98 -5.92 7.49 -12.75
C GLU A 98 -5.05 8.18 -13.80
N LYS A 99 -4.85 9.50 -13.72
CA LYS A 99 -3.96 10.23 -14.64
C LYS A 99 -2.56 9.63 -14.65
N VAL A 100 -2.03 9.24 -13.49
CA VAL A 100 -0.70 8.64 -13.39
C VAL A 100 -0.62 7.32 -14.18
N PHE A 101 -1.66 6.48 -14.12
CA PHE A 101 -1.71 5.23 -14.91
C PHE A 101 -1.80 5.46 -16.43
N ASN A 102 -2.26 6.63 -16.87
CA ASN A 102 -2.33 6.97 -18.29
C ASN A 102 -1.00 7.53 -18.82
N GLU A 103 -0.18 8.10 -17.95
CA GLU A 103 1.07 8.78 -18.31
C GLU A 103 2.30 7.91 -18.02
N GLU A 104 2.21 6.99 -17.06
CA GLU A 104 3.34 6.23 -16.55
C GLU A 104 3.09 4.72 -16.54
N ASN A 105 4.17 3.94 -16.51
CA ASN A 105 4.11 2.49 -16.35
C ASN A 105 3.92 2.12 -14.86
N ALA A 106 2.83 2.59 -14.27
CA ALA A 106 2.55 2.45 -12.86
C ALA A 106 1.96 1.07 -12.51
N ALA A 107 2.47 0.43 -11.46
CA ALA A 107 1.81 -0.70 -10.81
C ALA A 107 0.83 -0.23 -9.75
N PHE A 108 1.30 0.64 -8.87
CA PHE A 108 0.53 1.13 -7.74
C PHE A 108 0.62 2.65 -7.69
N VAL A 109 -0.51 3.28 -7.40
CA VAL A 109 -0.60 4.72 -7.17
C VAL A 109 -1.39 4.96 -5.90
N SER A 110 -0.81 5.70 -4.95
CA SER A 110 -1.47 6.14 -3.72
C SER A 110 -1.68 7.66 -3.77
N PRO A 111 -2.82 8.20 -3.35
CA PRO A 111 -2.91 9.60 -3.00
C PRO A 111 -1.94 9.94 -1.86
N ARG A 112 -1.62 11.21 -1.65
CA ARG A 112 -0.78 11.66 -0.54
C ARG A 112 -1.44 11.34 0.81
N HIS A 113 -0.71 10.68 1.68
CA HIS A 113 -1.14 10.41 3.05
C HIS A 113 -1.02 11.69 3.90
N VAL A 114 -2.12 12.11 4.53
CA VAL A 114 -2.15 13.13 5.58
C VAL A 114 -2.18 12.43 6.93
N ASN A 115 -1.10 12.58 7.69
CA ASN A 115 -0.93 11.88 8.96
C ASN A 115 -1.42 12.73 10.14
N PRO A 116 -2.37 12.24 10.96
CA PRO A 116 -2.93 12.99 12.07
C PRO A 116 -1.92 13.31 13.18
N HIS A 117 -0.83 12.56 13.29
CA HIS A 117 0.17 12.77 14.33
C HIS A 117 1.24 13.81 13.97
N TYR A 118 1.48 14.02 12.67
CA TYR A 118 2.52 14.91 12.19
C TYR A 118 1.98 16.14 11.47
N ASP A 119 0.85 15.97 10.76
CA ASP A 119 0.32 17.00 9.89
C ASP A 119 -0.83 17.76 10.54
N ILE A 120 -1.87 17.07 11.01
CA ILE A 120 -3.11 17.65 11.51
C ILE A 120 -3.87 16.68 12.42
N THR A 121 -4.40 17.20 13.53
CA THR A 121 -5.21 16.42 14.50
C THR A 121 -6.71 16.50 14.25
N ASP A 122 -7.16 17.48 13.47
CA ASP A 122 -8.58 17.71 13.17
C ASP A 122 -8.98 17.08 11.84
N GLU A 123 -9.73 15.97 11.92
CA GLU A 123 -10.25 15.25 10.77
C GLU A 123 -11.15 16.09 9.85
N ASN A 124 -11.75 17.17 10.35
CA ASN A 124 -12.62 18.03 9.56
C ASN A 124 -11.85 19.04 8.71
N ASN A 125 -10.57 19.21 8.94
CA ASN A 125 -9.75 20.21 8.27
C ASN A 125 -8.69 19.64 7.32
N TYR A 126 -8.61 18.31 7.12
CA TYR A 126 -7.56 17.70 6.28
C TYR A 126 -7.59 18.18 4.82
N ILE A 127 -8.79 18.47 4.28
CA ILE A 127 -8.95 18.98 2.92
C ILE A 127 -8.33 20.38 2.79
N ASN A 128 -8.61 21.27 3.75
CA ASN A 128 -8.04 22.61 3.74
C ASN A 128 -6.54 22.61 4.01
N TYR A 129 -6.10 21.74 4.91
CA TYR A 129 -4.67 21.52 5.17
C TYR A 129 -3.94 21.13 3.88
N PHE A 130 -4.43 20.11 3.17
CA PHE A 130 -3.83 19.64 1.94
C PHE A 130 -3.82 20.70 0.83
N LYS A 131 -4.90 21.49 0.67
CA LYS A 131 -4.97 22.57 -0.33
C LYS A 131 -3.89 23.64 -0.15
N ASN A 132 -3.38 23.83 1.05
CA ASN A 132 -2.33 24.78 1.35
C ASN A 132 -0.91 24.22 1.12
N PHE A 133 -0.80 22.93 0.86
CA PHE A 133 0.47 22.30 0.52
C PHE A 133 0.79 22.44 -0.97
N HIS A 134 2.01 22.83 -1.27
CA HIS A 134 2.49 22.96 -2.64
C HIS A 134 3.61 21.96 -2.89
N TYR A 135 3.29 20.92 -3.61
CA TYR A 135 4.27 19.97 -4.08
C TYR A 135 4.89 20.44 -5.41
N LYS A 136 6.17 20.15 -5.60
CA LYS A 136 6.91 20.53 -6.82
C LYS A 136 6.40 19.81 -8.07
N HIS A 137 5.95 18.59 -7.92
CA HIS A 137 5.46 17.72 -8.99
C HIS A 137 4.07 17.22 -8.65
N ASP A 138 3.25 16.97 -9.67
CA ASP A 138 1.88 16.48 -9.51
C ASP A 138 1.86 15.05 -8.98
N TYR A 139 2.90 14.26 -9.28
CA TYR A 139 3.16 12.93 -8.74
C TYR A 139 4.66 12.64 -8.71
N GLU A 140 5.05 11.64 -7.96
CA GLU A 140 6.45 11.22 -7.87
C GLU A 140 6.59 9.71 -7.63
N LYS A 141 7.70 9.13 -8.10
CA LYS A 141 8.04 7.73 -7.81
C LYS A 141 8.46 7.61 -6.34
N SER A 142 7.73 6.83 -5.57
CA SER A 142 8.08 6.61 -4.17
C SER A 142 7.58 5.25 -3.69
N PHE A 143 8.50 4.42 -3.24
CA PHE A 143 8.17 3.13 -2.64
C PHE A 143 7.56 3.29 -1.25
N ASP A 144 8.10 4.19 -0.43
CA ASP A 144 7.71 4.35 0.97
C ASP A 144 6.42 5.17 1.12
N GLU A 145 6.27 6.22 0.31
CA GLU A 145 5.10 7.09 0.35
C GLU A 145 3.86 6.47 -0.34
N CYS A 146 4.07 5.43 -1.17
CA CYS A 146 2.98 4.65 -1.73
C CYS A 146 2.49 3.65 -0.69
N VAL A 147 1.49 4.05 0.10
CA VAL A 147 1.00 3.30 1.25
C VAL A 147 -0.31 2.57 0.96
N PHE A 148 -0.43 1.36 1.48
CA PHE A 148 -1.56 0.46 1.21
C PHE A 148 -2.81 0.74 2.08
N SER A 149 -2.78 1.80 2.89
CA SER A 149 -4.00 2.32 3.52
C SER A 149 -4.97 2.93 2.51
N CYS A 150 -4.44 3.43 1.37
CA CYS A 150 -5.23 3.87 0.21
C CYS A 150 -4.36 3.77 -1.05
N VAL A 151 -4.55 2.74 -1.84
CA VAL A 151 -3.76 2.50 -3.06
C VAL A 151 -4.62 1.91 -4.17
N ILE A 152 -4.29 2.26 -5.41
CA ILE A 152 -4.94 1.76 -6.61
C ILE A 152 -3.93 0.99 -7.46
N THR A 153 -4.40 -0.05 -8.11
CA THR A 153 -3.67 -0.81 -9.15
C THR A 153 -4.60 -1.13 -10.32
N LYS A 154 -4.06 -1.49 -11.47
CA LYS A 154 -4.82 -2.13 -12.55
C LYS A 154 -4.90 -3.64 -12.30
N LYS A 155 -6.06 -4.25 -12.59
CA LYS A 155 -6.24 -5.70 -12.44
C LYS A 155 -5.20 -6.50 -13.23
N CYS A 156 -4.86 -6.07 -14.46
CA CYS A 156 -3.83 -6.72 -15.28
C CYS A 156 -2.42 -6.69 -14.65
N VAL A 157 -2.14 -5.76 -13.76
CA VAL A 157 -0.89 -5.76 -12.98
C VAL A 157 -0.89 -6.93 -12.01
N LEU A 158 -1.99 -7.13 -11.24
CA LEU A 158 -2.13 -8.27 -10.33
C LEU A 158 -2.09 -9.60 -11.08
N ASP A 159 -2.72 -9.68 -12.26
CA ASP A 159 -2.66 -10.87 -13.11
C ASP A 159 -1.22 -11.23 -13.50
N LYS A 160 -0.35 -10.23 -13.67
CA LYS A 160 1.06 -10.42 -14.04
C LYS A 160 1.96 -10.73 -12.84
N ILE A 161 1.79 -10.02 -11.72
CA ILE A 161 2.71 -10.15 -10.56
C ILE A 161 2.19 -11.10 -9.48
N GLY A 162 0.93 -11.55 -9.59
CA GLY A 162 0.21 -12.32 -8.57
C GLY A 162 -0.38 -11.44 -7.46
N ASN A 163 -1.32 -12.02 -6.71
CA ASN A 163 -2.01 -11.39 -5.59
C ASN A 163 -1.11 -11.29 -4.34
N PHE A 164 -1.68 -10.89 -3.20
CA PHE A 164 -0.95 -10.86 -1.93
C PHE A 164 -0.48 -12.25 -1.49
N ASP A 165 0.72 -12.33 -0.91
CA ASP A 165 1.22 -13.55 -0.32
C ASP A 165 0.64 -13.73 1.09
N GLU A 166 -0.20 -14.75 1.26
CA GLU A 166 -0.94 -15.02 2.50
C GLU A 166 -0.07 -15.51 3.67
N LYS A 167 1.22 -15.78 3.42
CA LYS A 167 2.17 -16.08 4.49
C LYS A 167 2.50 -14.87 5.36
N PHE A 168 2.23 -13.65 4.88
CA PHE A 168 2.32 -12.43 5.69
C PHE A 168 1.07 -12.30 6.57
N TYR A 169 1.00 -13.09 7.61
CA TYR A 169 -0.14 -13.12 8.53
C TYR A 169 0.25 -12.50 9.90
N PRO A 170 -0.63 -11.74 10.56
CA PRO A 170 -1.91 -11.24 10.03
C PRO A 170 -1.76 -10.00 9.16
N ALA A 171 -0.63 -9.27 9.25
CA ALA A 171 -0.29 -8.07 8.50
C ALA A 171 1.20 -7.76 8.60
N PHE A 172 1.66 -6.73 7.90
CA PHE A 172 3.04 -6.22 7.76
C PHE A 172 3.89 -6.95 6.72
N PHE A 173 4.55 -6.18 5.87
CA PHE A 173 5.42 -6.57 4.77
C PHE A 173 4.73 -7.17 3.54
N GLU A 174 3.43 -7.44 3.56
CA GLU A 174 2.66 -7.85 2.37
C GLU A 174 2.61 -6.75 1.30
N ASP A 175 2.53 -5.50 1.74
CA ASP A 175 2.57 -4.31 0.88
C ASP A 175 3.96 -4.11 0.26
N ASN A 176 5.01 -4.30 1.04
CA ASN A 176 6.38 -4.25 0.54
C ASN A 176 6.65 -5.38 -0.45
N ASP A 177 6.14 -6.59 -0.17
CA ASP A 177 6.28 -7.75 -1.04
C ASP A 177 5.65 -7.52 -2.42
N ILE A 178 4.41 -7.06 -2.46
CA ILE A 178 3.70 -6.87 -3.72
C ILE A 178 4.29 -5.69 -4.53
N LYS A 179 4.68 -4.60 -3.88
CA LYS A 179 5.40 -3.48 -4.51
C LYS A 179 6.74 -3.95 -5.10
N TYR A 180 7.49 -4.75 -4.35
CA TYR A 180 8.77 -5.29 -4.80
C TYR A 180 8.60 -6.17 -6.04
N ARG A 181 7.63 -7.09 -6.04
CA ARG A 181 7.32 -7.94 -7.22
C ARG A 181 6.92 -7.11 -8.44
N ALA A 182 6.19 -6.01 -8.24
CA ALA A 182 5.84 -5.11 -9.32
C ALA A 182 7.08 -4.44 -9.94
N ILE A 183 8.01 -3.96 -9.11
CA ILE A 183 9.26 -3.35 -9.58
C ILE A 183 10.14 -4.39 -10.30
N GLU A 184 10.23 -5.63 -9.82
CA GLU A 184 10.93 -6.71 -10.52
C GLU A 184 10.31 -7.04 -11.88
N ALA A 185 9.00 -6.87 -12.01
CA ALA A 185 8.27 -7.04 -13.27
C ALA A 185 8.40 -5.83 -14.22
N GLY A 186 9.14 -4.79 -13.84
CA GLY A 186 9.45 -3.61 -14.65
C GLY A 186 8.47 -2.45 -14.50
N TYR A 187 7.59 -2.47 -13.51
CA TYR A 187 6.70 -1.36 -13.17
C TYR A 187 7.34 -0.40 -12.17
N ASP A 188 6.71 0.76 -12.02
CA ASP A 188 7.03 1.74 -10.99
C ASP A 188 5.86 1.92 -10.00
N VAL A 189 6.13 2.49 -8.84
CA VAL A 189 5.13 2.83 -7.83
C VAL A 189 5.17 4.34 -7.56
N PHE A 190 4.00 4.95 -7.43
CA PHE A 190 3.85 6.39 -7.37
C PHE A 190 3.02 6.86 -6.20
N VAL A 191 3.28 8.07 -5.78
CA VAL A 191 2.38 8.86 -4.96
C VAL A 191 1.87 10.06 -5.77
N ASN A 192 0.58 10.30 -5.71
CA ASN A 192 -0.06 11.45 -6.35
C ASN A 192 -0.15 12.62 -5.35
N ASN A 193 0.29 13.80 -5.78
CA ASN A 193 0.36 15.01 -4.96
C ASN A 193 -0.81 15.97 -5.22
N LYS A 194 -1.77 15.62 -6.08
CA LYS A 194 -3.00 16.38 -6.36
C LYS A 194 -4.21 15.86 -5.59
N ALA A 195 -4.07 14.69 -4.96
CA ALA A 195 -5.08 14.10 -4.10
C ALA A 195 -4.46 13.62 -2.79
N CYS A 196 -5.27 13.56 -1.75
CA CYS A 196 -4.85 13.02 -0.47
C CYS A 196 -5.91 12.11 0.15
N PHE A 197 -5.55 11.46 1.22
CA PHE A 197 -6.46 10.83 2.16
C PHE A 197 -5.97 11.09 3.58
N PHE A 198 -6.90 11.19 4.50
CA PHE A 198 -6.61 11.26 5.93
C PHE A 198 -6.73 9.86 6.52
N HIS A 199 -5.76 9.43 7.33
CA HIS A 199 -5.77 8.13 7.97
C HIS A 199 -5.76 8.30 9.48
N PHE A 200 -6.75 7.76 10.18
CA PHE A 200 -6.86 7.86 11.64
C PHE A 200 -5.73 7.14 12.39
N GLY A 201 -4.96 6.32 11.68
CA GLY A 201 -3.74 5.68 12.17
C GLY A 201 -3.98 4.35 12.85
N SER A 202 -3.67 3.27 12.16
CA SER A 202 -3.47 1.88 12.64
C SER A 202 -4.31 1.44 13.85
N ILE A 203 -5.59 1.80 13.87
CA ILE A 203 -6.47 1.61 15.05
C ILE A 203 -6.68 0.12 15.35
N THR A 204 -6.49 -0.74 14.34
CA THR A 204 -6.61 -2.20 14.44
C THR A 204 -5.27 -2.92 14.64
N SER A 205 -4.14 -2.30 14.33
CA SER A 205 -2.84 -2.99 14.26
C SER A 205 -2.13 -3.19 15.60
N THR A 206 -2.55 -2.52 16.67
CA THR A 206 -1.91 -2.61 17.99
C THR A 206 -1.94 -4.00 18.60
N SER A 207 -2.86 -4.87 18.18
CA SER A 207 -2.98 -6.28 18.64
C SER A 207 -2.03 -7.25 17.91
N HIS A 208 -1.30 -6.81 16.87
CA HIS A 208 -0.60 -7.69 15.93
C HIS A 208 0.92 -7.53 15.93
N ALA A 209 1.48 -6.75 16.86
CA ALA A 209 2.92 -6.50 16.97
C ALA A 209 3.78 -7.78 17.06
N GLY A 210 3.22 -8.89 17.53
CA GLY A 210 3.95 -10.15 17.70
C GLY A 210 4.46 -10.80 16.42
N ASN A 211 3.86 -10.51 15.26
CA ASN A 211 4.25 -11.14 13.99
C ASN A 211 5.13 -10.26 13.10
N PHE A 212 5.38 -9.02 13.49
CA PHE A 212 6.18 -8.08 12.71
C PHE A 212 7.57 -8.62 12.37
N GLU A 213 8.32 -9.12 13.36
CA GLU A 213 9.66 -9.65 13.16
C GLU A 213 9.68 -10.95 12.34
N GLN A 214 8.66 -11.78 12.50
CA GLN A 214 8.51 -13.00 11.71
C GLN A 214 8.26 -12.67 10.24
N ASN A 215 7.33 -11.75 9.95
CA ASN A 215 7.01 -11.31 8.60
C ASN A 215 8.18 -10.55 7.97
N ARG A 216 8.90 -9.74 8.75
CA ARG A 216 10.14 -9.09 8.31
C ARG A 216 11.17 -10.11 7.86
N THR A 217 11.43 -11.12 8.68
CA THR A 217 12.39 -12.17 8.37
C THR A 217 11.96 -12.94 7.11
N TYR A 218 10.67 -13.25 7.00
CA TYR A 218 10.13 -13.92 5.81
C TYR A 218 10.32 -13.07 4.56
N TYR A 219 10.00 -11.77 4.60
CA TYR A 219 10.18 -10.83 3.49
C TYR A 219 11.63 -10.78 3.01
N TYR A 220 12.59 -10.61 3.92
CA TYR A 220 14.01 -10.55 3.57
C TYR A 220 14.52 -11.88 3.02
N THR A 221 14.04 -13.01 3.54
CA THR A 221 14.42 -14.35 3.05
C THR A 221 13.83 -14.59 1.65
N LYS A 222 12.55 -14.28 1.45
CA LYS A 222 11.84 -14.45 0.18
C LYS A 222 12.51 -13.69 -0.95
N HIS A 223 12.92 -12.47 -0.71
CA HIS A 223 13.52 -11.59 -1.72
C HIS A 223 15.06 -11.65 -1.72
N ARG A 224 15.66 -12.61 -1.01
CA ARG A 224 17.12 -12.81 -0.93
C ARG A 224 17.89 -11.58 -0.45
N PHE A 225 17.24 -10.62 0.21
CA PHE A 225 17.95 -9.53 0.87
C PHE A 225 18.86 -10.04 2.00
N ALA A 226 18.59 -11.24 2.56
CA ALA A 226 19.43 -11.89 3.55
C ALA A 226 20.82 -12.28 3.00
N GLU A 227 20.96 -12.58 1.71
CA GLU A 227 22.28 -12.79 1.09
C GLU A 227 23.14 -11.51 1.14
N TYR A 228 22.49 -10.33 1.16
CA TYR A 228 23.16 -9.04 1.30
C TYR A 228 23.30 -8.58 2.76
N LEU A 229 22.47 -9.08 3.67
CA LEU A 229 22.50 -8.73 5.10
C LEU A 229 23.28 -9.74 5.94
N SER A 230 23.50 -10.95 5.44
CA SER A 230 24.43 -11.95 6.02
C SER A 230 25.90 -11.64 5.71
N ILE A 231 26.14 -10.55 4.99
CA ILE A 231 27.45 -9.91 4.88
C ILE A 231 27.97 -9.67 6.30
N SER A 232 29.10 -10.26 6.62
CA SER A 232 29.75 -10.23 7.93
C SER A 232 29.91 -8.78 8.45
N GLY A 233 30.05 -8.56 9.74
CA GLY A 233 30.14 -7.22 10.31
C GLY A 233 31.23 -6.34 9.69
N GLY A 234 32.28 -6.93 9.07
CA GLY A 234 33.33 -6.23 8.30
C GLY A 234 32.81 -5.65 6.98
N GLU A 235 31.98 -6.38 6.27
CA GLU A 235 31.39 -5.96 4.99
C GLU A 235 30.28 -4.90 5.18
N LYS A 236 29.59 -4.91 6.32
CA LYS A 236 28.68 -3.82 6.72
C LYS A 236 29.41 -2.48 6.84
N LEU A 237 30.65 -2.51 7.36
CA LEU A 237 31.51 -1.34 7.48
C LEU A 237 32.00 -0.86 6.10
N GLU A 238 32.25 -1.77 5.19
CA GLU A 238 32.69 -1.48 3.82
C GLU A 238 31.55 -0.91 2.97
N LEU A 239 30.35 -1.45 3.10
CA LEU A 239 29.16 -0.87 2.48
C LEU A 239 28.86 0.55 3.00
N GLN A 240 29.05 0.79 4.32
CA GLN A 240 28.94 2.13 4.92
C GLN A 240 30.07 3.06 4.44
N ARG A 241 31.28 2.56 4.21
CA ARG A 241 32.39 3.34 3.65
C ARG A 241 32.15 3.68 2.17
N MET A 242 31.65 2.73 1.38
CA MET A 242 31.27 2.95 -0.03
C MET A 242 30.14 3.97 -0.15
N THR A 243 29.12 3.93 0.71
CA THR A 243 28.04 4.92 0.71
C THR A 243 28.54 6.32 1.10
N LYS A 244 29.50 6.44 2.00
CA LYS A 244 30.15 7.73 2.34
C LYS A 244 31.06 8.24 1.20
N GLN A 245 31.80 7.36 0.54
CA GLN A 245 32.78 7.72 -0.50
C GLN A 245 32.13 8.16 -1.80
N PHE A 246 30.95 7.60 -2.14
CA PHE A 246 30.23 7.94 -3.36
C PHE A 246 29.21 9.08 -3.18
N LYS A 247 29.16 9.76 -2.04
CA LYS A 247 28.12 10.76 -1.72
C LYS A 247 26.71 10.24 -2.05
N VAL A 248 26.52 8.93 -1.94
CA VAL A 248 25.20 8.33 -2.05
C VAL A 248 24.45 8.80 -0.81
N PHE A 249 23.35 9.49 -0.99
CA PHE A 249 22.46 9.91 0.09
C PHE A 249 22.26 8.77 1.08
N PRO A 250 22.18 9.04 2.39
CA PRO A 250 21.91 8.00 3.36
C PRO A 250 20.68 7.24 2.86
N LEU A 251 20.84 5.93 2.67
CA LEU A 251 19.75 5.04 2.27
C LEU A 251 18.64 5.18 3.31
N LYS A 252 17.66 6.02 3.03
CA LYS A 252 16.59 6.35 3.96
C LYS A 252 15.48 5.33 3.93
N ASN A 253 15.42 4.53 2.83
CA ASN A 253 14.32 3.63 2.60
C ASN A 253 14.72 2.38 1.81
N ILE A 254 13.85 1.39 1.81
CA ILE A 254 14.04 0.10 1.13
C ILE A 254 14.19 0.28 -0.38
N TYR A 255 13.55 1.29 -0.97
CA TYR A 255 13.62 1.59 -2.40
C TYR A 255 15.01 2.06 -2.83
N ASP A 256 15.65 2.92 -2.04
CA ASP A 256 17.03 3.37 -2.31
C ASP A 256 18.02 2.20 -2.22
N MET A 257 17.82 1.29 -1.25
CA MET A 257 18.57 0.04 -1.14
C MET A 257 18.35 -0.86 -2.38
N TYR A 258 17.11 -0.98 -2.83
CA TYR A 258 16.76 -1.76 -4.02
C TYR A 258 17.39 -1.21 -5.29
N LEU A 259 17.28 0.10 -5.54
CA LEU A 259 17.90 0.76 -6.70
C LEU A 259 19.43 0.61 -6.69
N LEU A 260 20.05 0.69 -5.51
CA LEU A 260 21.49 0.45 -5.38
C LEU A 260 21.84 -0.99 -5.72
N THR A 261 21.05 -1.95 -5.24
CA THR A 261 21.21 -3.38 -5.52
C THR A 261 21.10 -3.68 -7.02
N LEU A 262 20.09 -3.12 -7.70
CA LEU A 262 19.94 -3.26 -9.16
C LEU A 262 21.12 -2.66 -9.92
N LYS A 263 21.60 -1.48 -9.53
CA LYS A 263 22.77 -0.84 -10.14
C LYS A 263 24.02 -1.71 -9.99
N ILE A 264 24.25 -2.27 -8.81
CA ILE A 264 25.36 -3.18 -8.54
C ILE A 264 25.22 -4.47 -9.35
N LYS A 265 24.05 -5.10 -9.34
CA LYS A 265 23.77 -6.34 -10.09
C LYS A 265 23.97 -6.14 -11.60
N ASN A 266 23.50 -5.04 -12.15
CA ASN A 266 23.68 -4.71 -13.57
C ASN A 266 25.13 -4.39 -13.92
N ARG A 267 25.89 -3.78 -13.03
CA ARG A 267 27.31 -3.50 -13.20
C ARG A 267 28.14 -4.79 -13.15
N LEU A 268 27.83 -5.68 -12.23
CA LEU A 268 28.46 -7.01 -12.12
C LEU A 268 28.13 -7.87 -13.34
N ARG A 269 26.89 -7.89 -13.82
CA ARG A 269 26.53 -8.58 -15.08
C ARG A 269 27.33 -8.09 -16.28
N LYS A 270 27.49 -6.74 -16.41
CA LYS A 270 28.32 -6.16 -17.46
C LYS A 270 29.81 -6.54 -17.34
N LEU A 271 30.35 -6.60 -16.12
CA LEU A 271 31.73 -6.98 -15.86
C LEU A 271 32.00 -8.47 -16.07
N LEU A 272 31.01 -9.32 -15.80
CA LEU A 272 31.12 -10.78 -15.94
C LEU A 272 30.65 -11.28 -17.31
N GLY A 273 30.25 -10.41 -18.24
CA GLY A 273 29.80 -10.80 -19.58
C GLY A 273 28.54 -11.66 -19.60
N VAL A 274 27.75 -11.65 -18.52
CA VAL A 274 26.50 -12.41 -18.40
C VAL A 274 25.35 -11.53 -18.94
N LYS A 275 24.70 -12.00 -20.00
CA LYS A 275 23.48 -11.38 -20.57
C LYS A 275 22.28 -11.55 -19.64
#